data_4a26911b9830441cdb0df4489a21f099
#
_entry.id   4a26911b9830441cdb0df4489a21f099
#
_cell.length_a   1.000
_cell.length_b   1.000
_cell.length_c   1.000
_cell.angle_alpha   90.00
_cell.angle_beta   90.00
_cell.angle_gamma   90.00
#
_symmetry.space_group_name_H-M   'P 1'
#
loop_
_entity.id
_entity.type
_entity.pdbx_description
1 polymer ?
#
loop_
_entity_poly.entity_id
_entity_poly.type
_entity_poly.pdbx_seq_one_letter_code
_entity_poly.pdbx_strand_id
1 'polypeptide(L)'
;MSTPVLSKKLQENLLEKADHLRANDSFKEAASTYLNSILLDRNNAETYFGLGICYKNMNKTSKAIESLEKAAMLDPNKFETFYELGLCHLKEEVPCKAIKCFIRAVEIQPENPEAIYQLGRAHELCDEQDMALMIYQKLIENSPSYINAYLRKSTLFMKMDLYKQALSLYLNVLKINPNYTNVYSEIGLCFDKLGKQTEAKRYYRKFLSAQPDAENANKILQRVEKLRQVKNKNLTLSLV
;
A
#
# COMPACT_ATOMS: atom_id res chain seq x y z
N MET A 1 14.80 49.34 -3.01
CA MET A 1 15.00 47.89 -2.82
C MET A 1 15.58 47.37 -4.12
N SER A 2 16.67 46.59 -4.08
CA SER A 2 17.30 46.06 -5.30
C SER A 2 16.39 45.06 -6.01
N THR A 3 16.36 45.01 -7.31
CA THR A 3 15.55 44.13 -8.18
C THR A 3 15.56 42.62 -7.75
N PRO A 4 16.68 42.07 -7.26
CA PRO A 4 16.72 40.66 -6.77
C PRO A 4 15.87 40.40 -5.51
N VAL A 5 15.80 41.36 -4.60
CA VAL A 5 15.01 41.21 -3.34
C VAL A 5 13.52 41.26 -3.63
N LEU A 6 13.07 42.07 -4.57
CA LEU A 6 11.67 42.13 -5.01
C LEU A 6 11.24 40.84 -5.72
N SER A 7 12.11 40.28 -6.55
CA SER A 7 11.88 39.02 -7.27
C SER A 7 11.74 37.84 -6.30
N LYS A 8 12.61 37.76 -5.29
CA LYS A 8 12.56 36.71 -4.25
C LYS A 8 11.28 36.79 -3.43
N LYS A 9 10.88 37.98 -2.99
CA LYS A 9 9.63 38.18 -2.23
C LYS A 9 8.38 37.84 -3.07
N LEU A 10 8.39 38.16 -4.35
CA LEU A 10 7.31 37.79 -5.25
C LEU A 10 7.20 36.27 -5.43
N GLN A 11 8.33 35.59 -5.55
CA GLN A 11 8.38 34.14 -5.63
C GLN A 11 7.86 33.47 -4.36
N GLU A 12 8.28 33.94 -3.17
CA GLU A 12 7.80 33.43 -1.88
C GLU A 12 6.27 33.60 -1.78
N ASN A 13 5.72 34.75 -2.13
CA ASN A 13 4.27 35.00 -2.15
C ASN A 13 3.52 34.09 -3.13
N LEU A 14 4.09 33.79 -4.31
CA LEU A 14 3.49 32.87 -5.27
C LEU A 14 3.51 31.43 -4.74
N LEU A 15 4.60 31.03 -4.08
CA LEU A 15 4.69 29.70 -3.48
C LEU A 15 3.65 29.51 -2.38
N GLU A 16 3.56 30.45 -1.43
CA GLU A 16 2.52 30.43 -0.37
C GLU A 16 1.11 30.38 -0.94
N LYS A 17 0.83 31.20 -1.97
CA LYS A 17 -0.47 31.19 -2.64
C LYS A 17 -0.75 29.83 -3.30
N ALA A 18 0.24 29.23 -3.98
CA ALA A 18 0.10 27.94 -4.63
C ALA A 18 -0.14 26.82 -3.61
N ASP A 19 0.59 26.83 -2.49
CA ASP A 19 0.40 25.88 -1.38
C ASP A 19 -0.99 25.99 -0.77
N HIS A 20 -1.49 27.21 -0.56
CA HIS A 20 -2.86 27.43 -0.08
C HIS A 20 -3.92 26.91 -1.07
N LEU A 21 -3.75 27.17 -2.37
CA LEU A 21 -4.64 26.65 -3.40
C LEU A 21 -4.61 25.12 -3.46
N ARG A 22 -3.41 24.50 -3.32
CA ARG A 22 -3.24 23.04 -3.25
C ARG A 22 -3.91 22.44 -2.03
N ALA A 23 -3.80 23.08 -0.88
CA ALA A 23 -4.43 22.66 0.37
C ALA A 23 -5.98 22.72 0.31
N ASN A 24 -6.53 23.58 -0.56
CA ASN A 24 -7.97 23.72 -0.83
C ASN A 24 -8.41 22.91 -2.07
N ASP A 25 -7.65 21.91 -2.51
CA ASP A 25 -7.93 21.05 -3.65
C ASP A 25 -8.09 21.77 -5.01
N SER A 26 -7.74 23.06 -5.09
CA SER A 26 -7.76 23.86 -6.33
C SER A 26 -6.52 23.57 -7.19
N PHE A 27 -6.31 22.27 -7.51
CA PHE A 27 -5.08 21.77 -8.14
C PHE A 27 -4.73 22.43 -9.48
N LYS A 28 -5.71 22.81 -10.28
CA LYS A 28 -5.48 23.46 -11.57
C LYS A 28 -4.90 24.87 -11.41
N GLU A 29 -5.47 25.63 -10.47
CA GLU A 29 -5.02 27.00 -10.17
C GLU A 29 -3.68 26.99 -9.42
N ALA A 30 -3.51 26.04 -8.48
CA ALA A 30 -2.25 25.82 -7.81
C ALA A 30 -1.12 25.49 -8.81
N ALA A 31 -1.36 24.57 -9.75
CA ALA A 31 -0.37 24.24 -10.79
C ALA A 31 0.01 25.43 -11.66
N SER A 32 -0.97 26.26 -12.05
CA SER A 32 -0.72 27.52 -12.77
C SER A 32 0.16 28.48 -11.96
N THR A 33 -0.10 28.60 -10.66
CA THR A 33 0.64 29.47 -9.75
C THR A 33 2.06 28.95 -9.52
N TYR A 34 2.26 27.64 -9.36
CA TYR A 34 3.60 27.02 -9.30
C TYR A 34 4.38 27.26 -10.59
N LEU A 35 3.77 27.14 -11.78
CA LEU A 35 4.42 27.44 -13.05
C LEU A 35 4.90 28.90 -13.12
N ASN A 36 4.10 29.85 -12.63
CA ASN A 36 4.51 31.26 -12.54
C ASN A 36 5.68 31.45 -11.57
N SER A 37 5.70 30.72 -10.43
CA SER A 37 6.83 30.73 -9.50
C SER A 37 8.13 30.19 -10.14
N ILE A 38 8.03 29.13 -10.97
CA ILE A 38 9.17 28.54 -11.70
C ILE A 38 9.79 29.55 -12.70
N LEU A 39 8.99 30.45 -13.28
CA LEU A 39 9.52 31.49 -14.18
C LEU A 39 10.43 32.48 -13.43
N LEU A 40 10.22 32.67 -12.13
CA LEU A 40 11.04 33.56 -11.29
C LEU A 40 12.26 32.84 -10.71
N ASP A 41 12.12 31.58 -10.31
CA ASP A 41 13.21 30.75 -9.82
C ASP A 41 13.03 29.30 -10.28
N ARG A 42 13.92 28.85 -11.14
CA ARG A 42 13.96 27.51 -11.71
C ARG A 42 14.64 26.47 -10.80
N ASN A 43 15.20 26.91 -9.69
CA ASN A 43 15.99 26.04 -8.80
C ASN A 43 15.32 25.77 -7.47
N ASN A 44 14.03 26.05 -7.33
CA ASN A 44 13.27 25.79 -6.11
C ASN A 44 12.63 24.42 -6.15
N ALA A 45 13.17 23.47 -5.37
CA ALA A 45 12.68 22.08 -5.28
C ALA A 45 11.21 22.01 -4.80
N GLU A 46 10.82 22.88 -3.85
CA GLU A 46 9.48 22.88 -3.25
C GLU A 46 8.41 23.23 -4.30
N THR A 47 8.73 24.17 -5.18
CA THR A 47 7.81 24.57 -6.27
C THR A 47 7.55 23.41 -7.24
N TYR A 48 8.60 22.65 -7.60
CA TYR A 48 8.44 21.47 -8.47
C TYR A 48 7.73 20.33 -7.74
N PHE A 49 8.01 20.12 -6.46
CA PHE A 49 7.29 19.15 -5.67
C PHE A 49 5.78 19.46 -5.62
N GLY A 50 5.41 20.69 -5.25
CA GLY A 50 4.02 21.15 -5.22
C GLY A 50 3.30 20.99 -6.57
N LEU A 51 3.99 21.34 -7.66
CA LEU A 51 3.49 21.14 -9.03
C LEU A 51 3.25 19.66 -9.35
N GLY A 52 4.19 18.80 -8.96
CA GLY A 52 4.08 17.35 -9.12
C GLY A 52 2.86 16.78 -8.37
N ILE A 53 2.64 17.20 -7.13
CA ILE A 53 1.45 16.82 -6.35
C ILE A 53 0.16 17.29 -7.02
N CYS A 54 0.13 18.52 -7.55
CA CYS A 54 -1.04 19.01 -8.29
C CYS A 54 -1.33 18.13 -9.51
N TYR A 55 -0.33 17.81 -10.31
CA TYR A 55 -0.50 16.94 -11.48
C TYR A 55 -0.92 15.52 -11.11
N LYS A 56 -0.38 14.94 -10.02
CA LYS A 56 -0.80 13.64 -9.50
C LYS A 56 -2.30 13.62 -9.19
N ASN A 57 -2.80 14.63 -8.44
CA ASN A 57 -4.21 14.74 -8.07
C ASN A 57 -5.13 15.03 -9.28
N MET A 58 -4.59 15.67 -10.32
CA MET A 58 -5.28 15.87 -11.60
C MET A 58 -5.25 14.62 -12.50
N ASN A 59 -4.72 13.48 -12.04
CA ASN A 59 -4.49 12.26 -12.82
C ASN A 59 -3.58 12.45 -14.05
N LYS A 60 -2.69 13.43 -14.03
CA LYS A 60 -1.69 13.69 -15.08
C LYS A 60 -0.35 13.08 -14.67
N THR A 61 -0.30 11.76 -14.56
CA THR A 61 0.79 11.02 -13.89
C THR A 61 2.15 11.30 -14.56
N SER A 62 2.23 11.33 -15.90
CA SER A 62 3.50 11.62 -16.60
C SER A 62 4.05 13.01 -16.26
N LYS A 63 3.19 14.05 -16.20
CA LYS A 63 3.61 15.40 -15.78
C LYS A 63 3.98 15.47 -14.30
N ALA A 64 3.33 14.68 -13.46
CA ALA A 64 3.68 14.56 -12.06
C ALA A 64 5.10 14.00 -11.92
N ILE A 65 5.42 12.92 -12.65
CA ILE A 65 6.76 12.31 -12.66
C ILE A 65 7.82 13.33 -13.09
N GLU A 66 7.64 14.02 -14.21
CA GLU A 66 8.59 15.04 -14.69
C GLU A 66 8.87 16.13 -13.63
N SER A 67 7.82 16.61 -12.97
CA SER A 67 7.94 17.63 -11.93
C SER A 67 8.63 17.09 -10.68
N LEU A 68 8.27 15.88 -10.23
CA LEU A 68 8.88 15.23 -9.07
C LEU A 68 10.34 14.83 -9.32
N GLU A 69 10.69 14.37 -10.53
CA GLU A 69 12.08 14.10 -10.90
C GLU A 69 12.92 15.39 -10.82
N LYS A 70 12.37 16.53 -11.29
CA LYS A 70 13.05 17.81 -11.16
C LYS A 70 13.21 18.22 -9.69
N ALA A 71 12.19 18.02 -8.86
CA ALA A 71 12.27 18.26 -7.42
C ALA A 71 13.35 17.37 -6.75
N ALA A 72 13.42 16.09 -7.10
CA ALA A 72 14.42 15.15 -6.61
C ALA A 72 15.86 15.50 -7.00
N MET A 73 16.05 16.07 -8.19
CA MET A 73 17.37 16.57 -8.63
C MET A 73 17.81 17.79 -7.82
N LEU A 74 16.87 18.66 -7.44
CA LEU A 74 17.16 19.90 -6.71
C LEU A 74 17.31 19.66 -5.20
N ASP A 75 16.51 18.75 -4.64
CA ASP A 75 16.62 18.30 -3.24
C ASP A 75 16.62 16.77 -3.16
N PRO A 76 17.82 16.15 -3.14
CA PRO A 76 17.95 14.70 -3.08
C PRO A 76 17.71 14.10 -1.70
N ASN A 77 17.40 14.92 -0.68
CA ASN A 77 17.15 14.46 0.69
C ASN A 77 15.70 14.66 1.16
N LYS A 78 14.82 15.08 0.26
CA LYS A 78 13.40 15.22 0.59
C LYS A 78 12.67 13.88 0.43
N PHE A 79 12.30 13.27 1.57
CA PHE A 79 11.58 11.99 1.64
C PHE A 79 10.32 11.97 0.77
N GLU A 80 9.47 13.00 0.93
CA GLU A 80 8.16 13.08 0.28
C GLU A 80 8.28 13.03 -1.24
N THR A 81 9.34 13.62 -1.80
CA THR A 81 9.57 13.62 -3.25
C THR A 81 9.76 12.21 -3.79
N PHE A 82 10.64 11.43 -3.16
CA PHE A 82 10.91 10.05 -3.60
C PHE A 82 9.73 9.12 -3.32
N TYR A 83 9.05 9.32 -2.20
CA TYR A 83 7.85 8.55 -1.87
C TYR A 83 6.75 8.77 -2.91
N GLU A 84 6.44 10.02 -3.24
CA GLU A 84 5.41 10.37 -4.23
C GLU A 84 5.78 9.97 -5.66
N LEU A 85 7.07 10.10 -6.02
CA LEU A 85 7.59 9.62 -7.30
C LEU A 85 7.43 8.09 -7.44
N GLY A 86 7.72 7.36 -6.37
CA GLY A 86 7.50 5.91 -6.30
C GLY A 86 6.02 5.54 -6.51
N LEU A 87 5.10 6.25 -5.85
CA LEU A 87 3.67 6.05 -6.04
C LEU A 87 3.22 6.35 -7.47
N CYS A 88 3.75 7.40 -8.10
CA CYS A 88 3.47 7.71 -9.49
C CYS A 88 3.97 6.62 -10.44
N HIS A 89 5.16 6.05 -10.20
CA HIS A 89 5.67 4.94 -11.00
C HIS A 89 4.86 3.65 -10.80
N LEU A 90 4.34 3.37 -9.59
CA LEU A 90 3.40 2.24 -9.39
C LEU A 90 2.11 2.45 -10.17
N LYS A 91 1.62 3.68 -10.25
CA LYS A 91 0.41 4.02 -11.00
C LYS A 91 0.59 3.88 -12.52
N GLU A 92 1.79 4.13 -13.03
CA GLU A 92 2.16 3.90 -14.45
C GLU A 92 2.57 2.43 -14.72
N GLU A 93 2.38 1.54 -13.74
CA GLU A 93 2.73 0.11 -13.84
C GLU A 93 4.23 -0.13 -14.17
N VAL A 94 5.11 0.72 -13.63
CA VAL A 94 6.57 0.61 -13.78
C VAL A 94 7.23 0.32 -12.41
N PRO A 95 7.00 -0.86 -11.82
CA PRO A 95 7.41 -1.15 -10.44
C PRO A 95 8.94 -1.11 -10.23
N CYS A 96 9.74 -1.43 -11.24
CA CYS A 96 11.21 -1.37 -11.11
C CYS A 96 11.74 0.07 -10.90
N LYS A 97 11.06 1.10 -11.45
CA LYS A 97 11.38 2.49 -11.14
C LYS A 97 10.87 2.88 -9.75
N ALA A 98 9.69 2.39 -9.37
CA ALA A 98 9.14 2.61 -8.03
C ALA A 98 10.06 2.06 -6.94
N ILE A 99 10.66 0.87 -7.12
CA ILE A 99 11.64 0.28 -6.19
C ILE A 99 12.78 1.27 -5.92
N LYS A 100 13.39 1.83 -6.96
CA LYS A 100 14.51 2.79 -6.80
C LYS A 100 14.10 4.00 -5.98
N CYS A 101 12.90 4.52 -6.23
CA CYS A 101 12.36 5.66 -5.50
C CYS A 101 12.08 5.31 -4.03
N PHE A 102 11.45 4.17 -3.75
CA PHE A 102 11.16 3.76 -2.38
C PHE A 102 12.42 3.37 -1.61
N ILE A 103 13.44 2.78 -2.25
CA ILE A 103 14.75 2.57 -1.63
C ILE A 103 15.30 3.91 -1.14
N ARG A 104 15.29 4.94 -2.00
CA ARG A 104 15.78 6.27 -1.61
C ARG A 104 14.95 6.88 -0.49
N ALA A 105 13.62 6.73 -0.52
CA ALA A 105 12.74 7.18 0.56
C ALA A 105 13.08 6.48 1.89
N VAL A 106 13.28 5.15 1.89
CA VAL A 106 13.69 4.39 3.07
C VAL A 106 15.10 4.74 3.55
N GLU A 107 16.04 5.07 2.66
CA GLU A 107 17.36 5.59 3.07
C GLU A 107 17.27 6.92 3.82
N ILE A 108 16.34 7.81 3.42
CA ILE A 108 16.12 9.10 4.08
C ILE A 108 15.36 8.92 5.41
N GLN A 109 14.34 8.05 5.43
CA GLN A 109 13.55 7.74 6.63
C GLN A 109 13.45 6.22 6.86
N PRO A 110 14.46 5.60 7.49
CA PRO A 110 14.57 4.14 7.60
C PRO A 110 13.46 3.46 8.42
N GLU A 111 12.80 4.20 9.29
CA GLU A 111 11.75 3.68 10.17
C GLU A 111 10.33 4.01 9.68
N ASN A 112 10.20 4.67 8.52
CA ASN A 112 8.89 5.01 7.99
C ASN A 112 8.16 3.76 7.50
N PRO A 113 7.09 3.30 8.20
CA PRO A 113 6.47 2.01 7.91
C PRO A 113 5.76 2.00 6.56
N GLU A 114 5.24 3.15 6.13
CA GLU A 114 4.54 3.26 4.85
C GLU A 114 5.52 3.15 3.66
N ALA A 115 6.70 3.77 3.75
CA ALA A 115 7.72 3.66 2.71
C ALA A 115 8.25 2.21 2.59
N ILE A 116 8.51 1.54 3.72
CA ILE A 116 8.90 0.12 3.74
C ILE A 116 7.81 -0.76 3.15
N TYR A 117 6.54 -0.49 3.49
CA TYR A 117 5.39 -1.21 2.94
C TYR A 117 5.29 -1.05 1.43
N GLN A 118 5.42 0.17 0.91
CA GLN A 118 5.36 0.42 -0.53
C GLN A 118 6.55 -0.19 -1.27
N LEU A 119 7.74 -0.22 -0.65
CA LEU A 119 8.90 -0.93 -1.19
C LEU A 119 8.60 -2.44 -1.34
N GLY A 120 8.04 -3.08 -0.30
CA GLY A 120 7.63 -4.48 -0.37
C GLY A 120 6.60 -4.72 -1.46
N ARG A 121 5.62 -3.84 -1.62
CA ARG A 121 4.63 -3.92 -2.71
C ARG A 121 5.26 -3.78 -4.09
N ALA A 122 6.22 -2.88 -4.25
CA ALA A 122 6.89 -2.70 -5.53
C ALA A 122 7.69 -3.95 -5.93
N HIS A 123 8.39 -4.59 -4.99
CA HIS A 123 9.05 -5.89 -5.22
C HIS A 123 8.05 -7.01 -5.55
N GLU A 124 6.90 -7.05 -4.87
CA GLU A 124 5.83 -8.01 -5.18
C GLU A 124 5.30 -7.85 -6.62
N LEU A 125 5.16 -6.59 -7.09
CA LEU A 125 4.73 -6.29 -8.47
C LEU A 125 5.80 -6.58 -9.52
N CYS A 126 7.08 -6.63 -9.14
CA CYS A 126 8.18 -7.12 -9.97
C CYS A 126 8.36 -8.64 -9.94
N ASP A 127 7.44 -9.39 -9.28
CA ASP A 127 7.54 -10.84 -9.03
C ASP A 127 8.78 -11.27 -8.22
N GLU A 128 9.36 -10.33 -7.48
CA GLU A 128 10.49 -10.54 -6.57
C GLU A 128 9.97 -10.93 -5.18
N GLN A 129 9.30 -12.10 -5.10
CA GLN A 129 8.53 -12.52 -3.92
C GLN A 129 9.40 -12.68 -2.68
N ASP A 130 10.63 -13.21 -2.81
CA ASP A 130 11.54 -13.40 -1.68
C ASP A 130 11.95 -12.06 -1.06
N MET A 131 12.24 -11.05 -1.90
CA MET A 131 12.55 -9.70 -1.44
C MET A 131 11.35 -9.05 -0.73
N ALA A 132 10.15 -9.19 -1.30
CA ALA A 132 8.93 -8.71 -0.67
C ALA A 132 8.69 -9.37 0.70
N LEU A 133 8.89 -10.69 0.83
CA LEU A 133 8.76 -11.41 2.09
C LEU A 133 9.76 -10.91 3.15
N MET A 134 11.02 -10.67 2.77
CA MET A 134 12.04 -10.12 3.67
C MET A 134 11.68 -8.70 4.15
N ILE A 135 11.22 -7.85 3.24
CA ILE A 135 10.84 -6.47 3.54
C ILE A 135 9.62 -6.44 4.48
N TYR A 136 8.58 -7.24 4.20
CA TYR A 136 7.43 -7.34 5.09
C TYR A 136 7.78 -7.93 6.45
N GLN A 137 8.74 -8.88 6.51
CA GLN A 137 9.23 -9.39 7.79
C GLN A 137 9.90 -8.28 8.62
N LYS A 138 10.82 -7.53 8.01
CA LYS A 138 11.48 -6.39 8.66
C LYS A 138 10.45 -5.33 9.13
N LEU A 139 9.43 -5.06 8.31
CA LEU A 139 8.36 -4.14 8.69
C LEU A 139 7.57 -4.63 9.91
N ILE A 140 7.26 -5.92 9.98
CA ILE A 140 6.58 -6.53 11.13
C ILE A 140 7.43 -6.45 12.40
N GLU A 141 8.74 -6.63 12.29
CA GLU A 141 9.69 -6.53 13.42
C GLU A 141 9.78 -5.10 13.95
N ASN A 142 9.88 -4.11 13.06
CA ASN A 142 9.97 -2.70 13.44
C ASN A 142 8.61 -2.11 13.86
N SER A 143 7.52 -2.58 13.28
CA SER A 143 6.17 -2.06 13.49
C SER A 143 5.17 -3.22 13.66
N PRO A 144 5.14 -3.88 14.85
CA PRO A 144 4.34 -5.09 15.06
C PRO A 144 2.82 -4.89 14.95
N SER A 145 2.34 -3.66 14.99
CA SER A 145 0.92 -3.32 14.82
C SER A 145 0.52 -3.00 13.36
N TYR A 146 1.46 -3.02 12.42
CA TYR A 146 1.18 -2.66 11.02
C TYR A 146 0.52 -3.84 10.27
N ILE A 147 -0.81 -3.93 10.40
CA ILE A 147 -1.64 -5.04 9.90
C ILE A 147 -1.40 -5.35 8.42
N ASN A 148 -1.22 -4.33 7.57
CA ASN A 148 -1.07 -4.52 6.13
C ASN A 148 0.16 -5.37 5.75
N ALA A 149 1.24 -5.31 6.55
CA ALA A 149 2.42 -6.16 6.32
C ALA A 149 2.10 -7.65 6.55
N TYR A 150 1.36 -7.96 7.62
CA TYR A 150 0.90 -9.33 7.88
C TYR A 150 0.01 -9.85 6.75
N LEU A 151 -0.93 -9.03 6.29
CA LEU A 151 -1.87 -9.40 5.23
C LEU A 151 -1.13 -9.69 3.91
N ARG A 152 -0.23 -8.79 3.49
CA ARG A 152 0.53 -8.99 2.23
C ARG A 152 1.43 -10.22 2.31
N LYS A 153 2.17 -10.36 3.44
CA LYS A 153 3.02 -11.53 3.66
C LYS A 153 2.23 -12.83 3.68
N SER A 154 1.04 -12.84 4.33
CA SER A 154 0.14 -13.98 4.34
C SER A 154 -0.32 -14.35 2.93
N THR A 155 -0.68 -13.36 2.11
CA THR A 155 -1.12 -13.55 0.73
C THR A 155 0.00 -14.17 -0.13
N LEU A 156 1.25 -13.74 0.06
CA LEU A 156 2.40 -14.37 -0.60
C LEU A 156 2.56 -15.83 -0.19
N PHE A 157 2.48 -16.14 1.11
CA PHE A 157 2.52 -17.52 1.58
C PHE A 157 1.36 -18.37 1.06
N MET A 158 0.17 -17.79 0.89
CA MET A 158 -0.96 -18.47 0.26
C MET A 158 -0.68 -18.82 -1.20
N LYS A 159 -0.06 -17.91 -1.96
CA LYS A 159 0.35 -18.15 -3.36
C LYS A 159 1.41 -19.26 -3.47
N MET A 160 2.25 -19.41 -2.46
CA MET A 160 3.29 -20.43 -2.36
C MET A 160 2.81 -21.75 -1.72
N ASP A 161 1.51 -21.90 -1.48
CA ASP A 161 0.90 -23.05 -0.78
C ASP A 161 1.42 -23.28 0.66
N LEU A 162 2.06 -22.27 1.26
CA LEU A 162 2.60 -22.30 2.62
C LEU A 162 1.52 -21.97 3.65
N TYR A 163 0.45 -22.76 3.67
CA TYR A 163 -0.78 -22.49 4.44
C TYR A 163 -0.56 -22.36 5.96
N LYS A 164 0.43 -23.09 6.53
CA LYS A 164 0.73 -22.98 7.98
C LYS A 164 1.30 -21.62 8.33
N GLN A 165 2.20 -21.10 7.51
CA GLN A 165 2.82 -19.78 7.68
C GLN A 165 1.79 -18.66 7.49
N ALA A 166 0.98 -18.76 6.43
CA ALA A 166 -0.12 -17.81 6.19
C ALA A 166 -1.10 -17.77 7.36
N LEU A 167 -1.53 -18.94 7.86
CA LEU A 167 -2.44 -19.07 9.00
C LEU A 167 -1.90 -18.36 10.25
N SER A 168 -0.62 -18.57 10.57
CA SER A 168 0.01 -17.92 11.71
C SER A 168 -0.07 -16.40 11.64
N LEU A 169 0.19 -15.83 10.46
CA LEU A 169 0.14 -14.39 10.26
C LEU A 169 -1.29 -13.84 10.32
N TYR A 170 -2.28 -14.52 9.72
CA TYR A 170 -3.68 -14.11 9.84
C TYR A 170 -4.20 -14.18 11.29
N LEU A 171 -3.75 -15.17 12.07
CA LEU A 171 -4.07 -15.22 13.49
C LEU A 171 -3.42 -14.08 14.28
N ASN A 172 -2.21 -13.62 13.89
CA ASN A 172 -1.60 -12.43 14.48
C ASN A 172 -2.39 -11.17 14.17
N VAL A 173 -2.95 -11.04 12.96
CA VAL A 173 -3.88 -9.93 12.64
C VAL A 173 -5.04 -9.87 13.63
N LEU A 174 -5.64 -11.03 13.97
CA LEU A 174 -6.73 -11.07 14.96
C LEU A 174 -6.27 -10.80 16.40
N LYS A 175 -5.00 -11.04 16.73
CA LYS A 175 -4.44 -10.63 18.03
C LYS A 175 -4.25 -9.11 18.11
N ILE A 176 -3.84 -8.48 17.00
CA ILE A 176 -3.66 -7.02 16.91
C ILE A 176 -5.02 -6.32 16.90
N ASN A 177 -5.94 -6.81 16.08
CA ASN A 177 -7.30 -6.29 15.96
C ASN A 177 -8.32 -7.44 15.94
N PRO A 178 -8.94 -7.79 17.09
CA PRO A 178 -9.91 -8.87 17.18
C PRO A 178 -11.16 -8.69 16.30
N ASN A 179 -11.45 -7.46 15.92
CA ASN A 179 -12.60 -7.10 15.08
C ASN A 179 -12.27 -7.09 13.58
N TYR A 180 -11.08 -7.51 13.18
CA TYR A 180 -10.68 -7.56 11.76
C TYR A 180 -11.29 -8.80 11.07
N THR A 181 -12.60 -8.77 10.85
CA THR A 181 -13.39 -9.92 10.36
C THR A 181 -13.04 -10.35 8.92
N ASN A 182 -12.40 -9.48 8.15
CA ASN A 182 -12.03 -9.75 6.75
C ASN A 182 -11.08 -10.95 6.59
N VAL A 183 -10.34 -11.34 7.64
CA VAL A 183 -9.43 -12.50 7.57
C VAL A 183 -10.09 -13.84 7.92
N TYR A 184 -11.34 -13.86 8.32
CA TYR A 184 -12.00 -15.13 8.68
C TYR A 184 -12.13 -16.10 7.52
N SER A 185 -12.40 -15.61 6.30
CA SER A 185 -12.44 -16.44 5.09
C SER A 185 -11.07 -17.06 4.80
N GLU A 186 -10.01 -16.26 4.90
CA GLU A 186 -8.64 -16.67 4.64
C GLU A 186 -8.12 -17.69 5.66
N ILE A 187 -8.43 -17.47 6.95
CA ILE A 187 -8.14 -18.44 8.01
C ILE A 187 -8.90 -19.74 7.76
N GLY A 188 -10.18 -19.65 7.39
CA GLY A 188 -10.99 -20.81 7.01
C GLY A 188 -10.37 -21.60 5.86
N LEU A 189 -9.90 -20.89 4.83
CA LEU A 189 -9.24 -21.49 3.67
C LEU A 189 -7.90 -22.15 4.06
N CYS A 190 -7.09 -21.53 4.91
CA CYS A 190 -5.87 -22.15 5.41
C CYS A 190 -6.14 -23.45 6.14
N PHE A 191 -7.12 -23.47 7.06
CA PHE A 191 -7.50 -24.70 7.75
C PHE A 191 -8.05 -25.78 6.81
N ASP A 192 -8.82 -25.39 5.82
CA ASP A 192 -9.37 -26.30 4.81
C ASP A 192 -8.25 -26.97 3.99
N LYS A 193 -7.32 -26.17 3.50
CA LYS A 193 -6.13 -26.67 2.77
C LYS A 193 -5.21 -27.56 3.62
N LEU A 194 -5.19 -27.33 4.94
CA LEU A 194 -4.47 -28.18 5.90
C LEU A 194 -5.25 -29.43 6.33
N GLY A 195 -6.44 -29.70 5.75
CA GLY A 195 -7.28 -30.83 6.09
C GLY A 195 -8.03 -30.71 7.43
N LYS A 196 -7.93 -29.56 8.12
CA LYS A 196 -8.56 -29.28 9.41
C LYS A 196 -10.00 -28.78 9.22
N GLN A 197 -10.87 -29.71 8.80
CA GLN A 197 -12.24 -29.38 8.36
C GLN A 197 -13.10 -28.74 9.46
N THR A 198 -12.92 -29.12 10.73
CA THR A 198 -13.71 -28.59 11.85
C THR A 198 -13.40 -27.11 12.08
N GLU A 199 -12.13 -26.76 12.10
CA GLU A 199 -11.64 -25.40 12.24
C GLU A 199 -12.02 -24.54 11.02
N ALA A 200 -11.86 -25.10 9.82
CA ALA A 200 -12.27 -24.43 8.59
C ALA A 200 -13.75 -24.03 8.64
N LYS A 201 -14.66 -24.97 9.00
CA LYS A 201 -16.10 -24.68 9.15
C LYS A 201 -16.37 -23.60 10.18
N ARG A 202 -15.65 -23.63 11.32
CA ARG A 202 -15.80 -22.63 12.38
C ARG A 202 -15.50 -21.22 11.86
N TYR A 203 -14.39 -21.05 11.13
CA TYR A 203 -13.98 -19.74 10.62
C TYR A 203 -14.82 -19.28 9.43
N TYR A 204 -15.22 -20.17 8.54
CA TYR A 204 -16.16 -19.84 7.47
C TYR A 204 -17.51 -19.37 8.01
N ARG A 205 -18.03 -19.99 9.08
CA ARG A 205 -19.26 -19.52 9.72
C ARG A 205 -19.09 -18.16 10.38
N LYS A 206 -17.94 -17.90 11.03
CA LYS A 206 -17.64 -16.56 11.56
C LYS A 206 -17.65 -15.51 10.46
N PHE A 207 -17.05 -15.83 9.30
CA PHE A 207 -17.08 -14.95 8.15
C PHE A 207 -18.50 -14.67 7.67
N LEU A 208 -19.30 -15.71 7.42
CA LEU A 208 -20.69 -15.58 6.95
C LEU A 208 -21.58 -14.82 7.95
N SER A 209 -21.33 -14.97 9.26
CA SER A 209 -22.04 -14.21 10.29
C SER A 209 -21.66 -12.74 10.33
N ALA A 210 -20.38 -12.41 10.03
CA ALA A 210 -19.88 -11.05 10.06
C ALA A 210 -20.11 -10.30 8.74
N GLN A 211 -20.15 -11.02 7.62
CA GLN A 211 -20.22 -10.46 6.26
C GLN A 211 -21.13 -11.32 5.37
N PRO A 212 -22.45 -11.36 5.64
CA PRO A 212 -23.38 -12.21 4.91
C PRO A 212 -23.52 -11.84 3.44
N ASP A 213 -23.35 -10.55 3.11
CA ASP A 213 -23.52 -10.01 1.77
C ASP A 213 -22.20 -9.89 0.98
N ALA A 214 -21.10 -10.47 1.50
CA ALA A 214 -19.81 -10.44 0.80
C ALA A 214 -19.91 -11.21 -0.54
N GLU A 215 -19.23 -10.73 -1.57
CA GLU A 215 -19.23 -11.32 -2.92
C GLU A 215 -18.94 -12.84 -2.92
N ASN A 216 -18.05 -13.28 -2.02
CA ASN A 216 -17.67 -14.69 -1.89
C ASN A 216 -18.53 -15.49 -0.89
N ALA A 217 -19.52 -14.88 -0.23
CA ALA A 217 -20.33 -15.53 0.82
C ALA A 217 -21.02 -16.80 0.31
N ASN A 218 -21.66 -16.76 -0.87
CA ASN A 218 -22.32 -17.92 -1.46
C ASN A 218 -21.35 -19.08 -1.74
N LYS A 219 -20.14 -18.77 -2.22
CA LYS A 219 -19.10 -19.76 -2.47
C LYS A 219 -18.63 -20.44 -1.17
N ILE A 220 -18.46 -19.64 -0.12
CA ILE A 220 -18.08 -20.13 1.20
C ILE A 220 -19.21 -20.97 1.83
N LEU A 221 -20.46 -20.55 1.69
CA LEU A 221 -21.62 -21.31 2.16
C LEU A 221 -21.66 -22.71 1.52
N GLN A 222 -21.54 -22.79 0.20
CA GLN A 222 -21.46 -24.09 -0.50
C GLN A 222 -20.29 -24.94 -0.02
N ARG A 223 -19.15 -24.33 0.30
CA ARG A 223 -18.00 -25.08 0.87
C ARG A 223 -18.31 -25.64 2.24
N VAL A 224 -18.94 -24.86 3.12
CA VAL A 224 -19.38 -25.30 4.45
C VAL A 224 -20.34 -26.48 4.35
N GLU A 225 -21.28 -26.46 3.42
CA GLU A 225 -22.23 -27.56 3.17
C GLU A 225 -21.53 -28.84 2.70
N LYS A 226 -20.60 -28.75 1.72
CA LYS A 226 -19.78 -29.88 1.28
C LYS A 226 -18.98 -30.50 2.43
N LEU A 227 -18.36 -29.68 3.27
CA LEU A 227 -17.64 -30.14 4.45
C LEU A 227 -18.57 -30.80 5.51
N ARG A 228 -19.88 -30.49 5.53
CA ARG A 228 -20.88 -31.13 6.39
C ARG A 228 -21.22 -32.53 5.90
N GLN A 229 -21.37 -32.72 4.60
CA GLN A 229 -21.71 -34.00 3.96
C GLN A 229 -20.59 -35.04 4.13
N VAL A 230 -19.32 -34.64 4.01
CA VAL A 230 -18.16 -35.54 4.19
C VAL A 230 -18.16 -36.13 5.60
N LYS A 231 -18.47 -35.36 6.64
CA LYS A 231 -18.52 -35.82 8.00
C LYS A 231 -19.63 -36.88 8.20
N ASN A 232 -20.79 -36.70 7.56
CA ASN A 232 -21.91 -37.64 7.67
C ASN A 232 -21.61 -38.98 6.97
N LYS A 233 -20.93 -38.94 5.77
CA LYS A 233 -20.51 -40.18 5.12
C LYS A 233 -19.50 -41.00 5.93
N ASN A 234 -18.54 -40.31 6.57
CA ASN A 234 -17.55 -41.00 7.39
C ASN A 234 -18.17 -41.62 8.69
N LEU A 235 -19.23 -40.99 9.25
CA LEU A 235 -19.96 -41.53 10.37
C LEU A 235 -20.77 -42.80 9.98
N THR A 236 -21.38 -42.80 8.81
CA THR A 236 -22.15 -43.99 8.32
C THR A 236 -21.21 -45.14 7.97
N LEU A 237 -20.00 -44.91 7.48
CA LEU A 237 -18.99 -45.95 7.19
C LEU A 237 -18.32 -46.53 8.45
N SER A 238 -18.33 -45.80 9.58
CA SER A 238 -17.77 -46.28 10.85
C SER A 238 -18.80 -47.04 11.71
N LEU A 239 -20.04 -47.12 11.26
CA LEU A 239 -21.14 -47.86 11.94
C LEU A 239 -21.52 -49.16 11.19
N VAL A 240 -20.82 -49.53 10.14
CA VAL A 240 -20.86 -50.75 9.38
C VAL A 240 -19.57 -51.55 9.61
#